data_9fde7c946a4c66cc37976d00dce2c109
#
_entry.id   9fde7c946a4c66cc37976d00dce2c109
#
_cell.length_a   1.000
_cell.length_b   1.000
_cell.length_c   1.000
_cell.angle_alpha   90.00
_cell.angle_beta   90.00
_cell.angle_gamma   90.00
#
_symmetry.space_group_name_H-M   'P 1'
#
loop_
_entity.id
_entity.type
_entity.pdbx_description
1 polymer ?
#
loop_
_entity_poly.entity_id
_entity_poly.type
_entity_poly.pdbx_seq_one_letter_code
_entity_poly.pdbx_strand_id
1 'polypeptide(L)'
;MILQAIGILLIIIYLLPNDNKRKLNKNGKSNYAILIPARNEEKVIKGLMESLKKQSVKVDFNDVYVMVSDKNDLAIPILKKYNCNILTRINPSLERKGYTLDELIKSIKKEYDLYFIFDADNILDKDFIKNMLEEHKKGYDIVTSKRLNKNPSDSVTSYCSGLLFTLLNIFNKNKSNNNENVILSGTGFFISGEIIKKLGGYPFYTLTEDYELTLYSIINEYNSGYCDKATFYDEQPIKLDVSIKQRTRWIKGYFENRNKYNKELIEKYKKTRKFSILKEIIGIKGIIVLLLCAFISILLNFSLAKIVYILSILYLTLFLVTLFLILCDDSKVNNELKFKSLFFNPIFLLSYIVCLFKSFGNVSWDVIKHEKDDLSWSSFSMPL
;
A
#
# COMPACT_ATOMS: atom_id res chain seq x y z
N MET A 1 14.87 -30.34 -10.68
CA MET A 1 15.71 -29.51 -11.55
C MET A 1 14.90 -28.64 -12.53
N ILE A 2 14.09 -29.19 -13.45
CA ILE A 2 13.35 -28.39 -14.46
C ILE A 2 12.43 -27.36 -13.80
N LEU A 3 11.58 -27.75 -12.83
CA LEU A 3 10.68 -26.81 -12.13
C LEU A 3 11.44 -25.73 -11.35
N GLN A 4 12.60 -26.06 -10.76
CA GLN A 4 13.45 -25.08 -10.08
C GLN A 4 14.01 -24.05 -11.09
N ALA A 5 14.50 -24.53 -12.24
CA ALA A 5 14.96 -23.65 -13.33
C ALA A 5 13.84 -22.74 -13.83
N ILE A 6 12.61 -23.25 -13.98
CA ILE A 6 11.42 -22.44 -14.32
C ILE A 6 11.16 -21.38 -13.25
N GLY A 7 11.18 -21.74 -11.95
CA GLY A 7 10.98 -20.79 -10.86
C GLY A 7 12.02 -19.67 -10.86
N ILE A 8 13.31 -20.01 -11.03
CA ILE A 8 14.41 -19.06 -11.13
C ILE A 8 14.23 -18.17 -12.37
N LEU A 9 13.91 -18.74 -13.52
CA LEU A 9 13.67 -17.98 -14.76
C LEU A 9 12.54 -16.97 -14.58
N LEU A 10 11.42 -17.35 -13.95
CA LEU A 10 10.30 -16.46 -13.68
C LEU A 10 10.71 -15.29 -12.76
N ILE A 11 11.55 -15.53 -11.75
CA ILE A 11 12.10 -14.47 -10.90
C ILE A 11 13.03 -13.56 -11.68
N ILE A 12 13.92 -14.11 -12.50
CA ILE A 12 14.83 -13.32 -13.35
C ILE A 12 14.01 -12.42 -14.28
N ILE A 13 13.00 -12.96 -14.98
CA ILE A 13 12.11 -12.18 -15.85
C ILE A 13 11.44 -11.05 -15.07
N TYR A 14 10.96 -11.32 -13.85
CA TYR A 14 10.32 -10.30 -13.01
C TYR A 14 11.27 -9.16 -12.64
N LEU A 15 12.55 -9.43 -12.44
CA LEU A 15 13.56 -8.46 -12.02
C LEU A 15 14.21 -7.68 -13.18
N LEU A 16 14.07 -8.12 -14.44
CA LEU A 16 14.65 -7.42 -15.59
C LEU A 16 14.06 -6.01 -15.73
N PRO A 17 14.87 -4.98 -16.06
CA PRO A 17 14.39 -3.63 -16.31
C PRO A 17 13.47 -3.57 -17.54
N ASN A 18 12.63 -2.55 -17.60
CA ASN A 18 11.73 -2.29 -18.72
C ASN A 18 12.30 -1.17 -19.60
N ASP A 19 12.33 -1.36 -20.92
CA ASP A 19 12.94 -0.39 -21.86
C ASP A 19 12.02 0.79 -22.24
N ASN A 20 10.84 0.90 -21.65
CA ASN A 20 9.85 1.92 -22.02
C ASN A 20 10.24 3.30 -21.46
N LYS A 21 10.69 4.19 -22.34
CA LYS A 21 10.83 5.62 -22.01
C LYS A 21 9.46 6.30 -22.13
N ARG A 22 8.93 6.81 -21.04
CA ARG A 22 7.72 7.65 -21.02
C ARG A 22 8.13 9.11 -21.19
N LYS A 23 7.53 9.81 -22.17
CA LYS A 23 7.57 11.28 -22.23
C LYS A 23 6.35 11.78 -21.49
N LEU A 24 6.57 12.42 -20.36
CA LEU A 24 5.51 12.95 -19.52
C LEU A 24 5.75 14.45 -19.39
N ASN A 25 4.73 15.26 -19.58
CA ASN A 25 4.78 16.70 -19.30
C ASN A 25 3.36 17.25 -19.19
N LYS A 26 2.96 17.71 -18.02
CA LYS A 26 1.71 18.45 -17.80
C LYS A 26 2.07 19.80 -17.20
N ASN A 27 1.80 20.88 -17.93
CA ASN A 27 2.05 22.25 -17.46
C ASN A 27 0.74 22.81 -16.88
N GLY A 28 0.82 23.43 -15.70
CA GLY A 28 -0.31 24.15 -15.11
C GLY A 28 -0.39 24.01 -13.59
N LYS A 29 -1.23 24.85 -12.98
CA LYS A 29 -1.62 24.75 -11.57
C LYS A 29 -2.83 23.83 -11.51
N SER A 30 -2.72 22.71 -10.80
CA SER A 30 -3.81 21.76 -10.63
C SER A 30 -4.60 22.06 -9.37
N ASN A 31 -5.93 22.03 -9.47
CA ASN A 31 -6.80 22.00 -8.30
C ASN A 31 -6.92 20.54 -7.79
N TYR A 32 -7.14 20.36 -6.49
CA TYR A 32 -7.22 19.02 -5.93
C TYR A 32 -8.22 18.93 -4.78
N ALA A 33 -8.83 17.77 -4.64
CA ALA A 33 -9.59 17.37 -3.46
C ALA A 33 -8.78 16.40 -2.60
N ILE A 34 -9.04 16.41 -1.30
CA ILE A 34 -8.52 15.43 -0.34
C ILE A 34 -9.69 14.58 0.15
N LEU A 35 -9.58 13.27 0.00
CA LEU A 35 -10.60 12.28 0.33
C LEU A 35 -10.14 11.43 1.51
N ILE A 36 -10.94 11.42 2.58
CA ILE A 36 -10.64 10.72 3.82
C ILE A 36 -11.83 9.83 4.18
N PRO A 37 -11.80 8.52 3.87
CA PRO A 37 -12.75 7.57 4.43
C PRO A 37 -12.43 7.36 5.92
N ALA A 38 -13.37 7.64 6.81
CA ALA A 38 -13.22 7.51 8.24
C ALA A 38 -14.36 6.67 8.83
N ARG A 39 -14.03 5.69 9.68
CA ARG A 39 -15.02 4.84 10.37
C ARG A 39 -14.60 4.63 11.81
N ASN A 40 -15.17 5.41 12.73
CA ASN A 40 -14.84 5.40 14.16
C ASN A 40 -13.35 5.73 14.40
N GLU A 41 -12.88 6.81 13.76
CA GLU A 41 -11.47 7.23 13.74
C GLU A 41 -11.20 8.43 14.63
N GLU A 42 -12.03 8.65 15.67
CA GLU A 42 -11.95 9.78 16.59
C GLU A 42 -10.60 9.93 17.29
N LYS A 43 -9.88 8.79 17.48
CA LYS A 43 -8.58 8.77 18.14
C LYS A 43 -7.44 9.32 17.29
N VAL A 44 -7.54 9.15 15.96
CA VAL A 44 -6.39 9.37 15.05
C VAL A 44 -6.62 10.48 14.04
N ILE A 45 -7.87 10.78 13.66
CA ILE A 45 -8.21 11.75 12.60
C ILE A 45 -7.63 13.14 12.85
N LYS A 46 -7.47 13.55 14.11
CA LYS A 46 -6.90 14.86 14.47
C LYS A 46 -5.46 15.01 13.97
N GLY A 47 -4.65 13.96 14.06
CA GLY A 47 -3.25 13.96 13.58
C GLY A 47 -3.17 14.27 12.09
N LEU A 48 -3.99 13.62 11.27
CA LEU A 48 -4.06 13.91 9.84
C LEU A 48 -4.47 15.36 9.58
N MET A 49 -5.55 15.83 10.23
CA MET A 49 -6.05 17.20 10.02
C MET A 49 -5.01 18.28 10.41
N GLU A 50 -4.28 18.07 11.50
CA GLU A 50 -3.19 18.97 11.90
C GLU A 50 -2.01 18.92 10.92
N SER A 51 -1.67 17.74 10.38
CA SER A 51 -0.61 17.62 9.38
C SER A 51 -0.99 18.28 8.05
N LEU A 52 -2.26 18.23 7.65
CA LEU A 52 -2.79 18.96 6.49
C LEU A 52 -2.74 20.47 6.69
N LYS A 53 -3.04 20.96 7.90
CA LYS A 53 -2.95 22.39 8.25
C LYS A 53 -1.52 22.91 8.19
N LYS A 54 -0.53 22.06 8.46
CA LYS A 54 0.90 22.41 8.49
C LYS A 54 1.59 22.24 7.14
N GLN A 55 0.89 21.91 6.07
CA GLN A 55 1.51 21.78 4.75
C GLN A 55 2.12 23.10 4.28
N SER A 56 3.29 23.04 3.62
CA SER A 56 3.97 24.22 3.06
C SER A 56 3.18 24.87 1.93
N VAL A 57 2.39 24.10 1.20
CA VAL A 57 1.35 24.59 0.29
C VAL A 57 0.04 24.64 1.05
N LYS A 58 -0.58 25.83 1.14
CA LYS A 58 -1.84 26.00 1.86
C LYS A 58 -2.90 25.06 1.32
N VAL A 59 -3.42 24.19 2.17
CA VAL A 59 -4.57 23.33 1.91
C VAL A 59 -5.85 24.13 2.18
N ASP A 60 -6.76 24.18 1.20
CA ASP A 60 -8.11 24.71 1.43
C ASP A 60 -8.99 23.60 2.01
N PHE A 61 -9.44 23.78 3.23
CA PHE A 61 -10.27 22.78 3.90
C PHE A 61 -11.68 22.67 3.30
N ASN A 62 -12.11 23.63 2.46
CA ASN A 62 -13.32 23.47 1.64
C ASN A 62 -13.16 22.40 0.55
N ASP A 63 -11.93 22.00 0.22
CA ASP A 63 -11.61 20.93 -0.71
C ASP A 63 -11.18 19.63 0.00
N VAL A 64 -11.36 19.55 1.34
CA VAL A 64 -11.17 18.34 2.14
C VAL A 64 -12.53 17.71 2.44
N TYR A 65 -12.69 16.46 2.07
CA TYR A 65 -13.92 15.68 2.20
C TYR A 65 -13.69 14.46 3.07
N VAL A 66 -14.42 14.39 4.18
CA VAL A 66 -14.35 13.26 5.11
C VAL A 66 -15.68 12.52 5.09
N MET A 67 -15.65 11.22 4.79
CA MET A 67 -16.85 10.38 4.87
C MET A 67 -16.80 9.54 6.14
N VAL A 68 -17.71 9.82 7.05
CA VAL A 68 -17.89 9.11 8.34
C VAL A 68 -18.98 8.03 8.24
N SER A 69 -18.99 7.10 9.19
CA SER A 69 -19.90 5.97 9.19
C SER A 69 -21.39 6.37 9.24
N ASP A 70 -21.74 7.28 10.16
CA ASP A 70 -23.09 7.77 10.37
C ASP A 70 -23.08 9.12 11.08
N LYS A 71 -24.24 9.65 11.38
CA LYS A 71 -24.42 10.98 12.02
C LYS A 71 -23.96 11.04 13.48
N ASN A 72 -23.72 9.90 14.11
CA ASN A 72 -23.29 9.79 15.51
C ASN A 72 -21.79 9.48 15.63
N ASP A 73 -21.05 9.45 14.52
CA ASP A 73 -19.61 9.17 14.51
C ASP A 73 -18.86 10.19 15.39
N LEU A 74 -18.06 9.69 16.32
CA LEU A 74 -17.33 10.49 17.31
C LEU A 74 -16.23 11.38 16.70
N ALA A 75 -15.85 11.15 15.44
CA ALA A 75 -14.93 12.02 14.71
C ALA A 75 -15.58 13.37 14.31
N ILE A 76 -16.92 13.44 14.20
CA ILE A 76 -17.63 14.65 13.72
C ILE A 76 -17.32 15.91 14.56
N PRO A 77 -17.36 15.88 15.91
CA PRO A 77 -17.03 17.07 16.73
C PRO A 77 -15.60 17.57 16.52
N ILE A 78 -14.67 16.64 16.24
CA ILE A 78 -13.27 16.95 15.95
C ILE A 78 -13.16 17.63 14.59
N LEU A 79 -13.77 17.06 13.56
CA LEU A 79 -13.73 17.52 12.17
C LEU A 79 -14.36 18.90 11.99
N LYS A 80 -15.44 19.22 12.72
CA LYS A 80 -16.08 20.54 12.68
C LYS A 80 -15.14 21.70 13.01
N LYS A 81 -14.05 21.46 13.76
CA LYS A 81 -13.06 22.48 14.11
C LYS A 81 -12.18 22.91 12.91
N TYR A 82 -12.20 22.14 11.83
CA TYR A 82 -11.36 22.38 10.63
C TYR A 82 -12.14 22.96 9.46
N ASN A 83 -13.47 23.12 9.57
CA ASN A 83 -14.33 23.61 8.50
C ASN A 83 -14.21 22.80 7.19
N CYS A 84 -14.01 21.47 7.29
CA CYS A 84 -13.99 20.56 6.16
C CYS A 84 -15.39 20.05 5.82
N ASN A 85 -15.55 19.42 4.65
CA ASN A 85 -16.80 18.79 4.26
C ASN A 85 -16.97 17.44 4.93
N ILE A 86 -17.96 17.29 5.78
CA ILE A 86 -18.27 16.06 6.50
C ILE A 86 -19.49 15.41 5.84
N LEU A 87 -19.32 14.23 5.29
CA LEU A 87 -20.35 13.43 4.63
C LEU A 87 -20.59 12.15 5.42
N THR A 88 -21.83 11.68 5.45
CA THR A 88 -22.18 10.41 6.08
C THR A 88 -22.49 9.36 5.02
N ARG A 89 -22.13 8.09 5.29
CA ARG A 89 -22.40 6.97 4.40
C ARG A 89 -23.90 6.86 4.12
N ILE A 90 -24.25 6.69 2.83
CA ILE A 90 -25.63 6.43 2.38
C ILE A 90 -25.94 4.93 2.59
N ASN A 91 -24.97 4.08 2.23
CA ASN A 91 -25.11 2.64 2.38
C ASN A 91 -23.99 2.02 3.26
N PRO A 92 -24.13 2.12 4.60
CA PRO A 92 -23.10 1.63 5.53
C PRO A 92 -22.93 0.11 5.55
N SER A 93 -23.88 -0.66 4.97
CA SER A 93 -23.75 -2.11 4.85
C SER A 93 -22.69 -2.57 3.86
N LEU A 94 -22.26 -1.68 2.94
CA LEU A 94 -21.15 -1.92 2.03
C LEU A 94 -19.84 -1.52 2.71
N GLU A 95 -19.22 -2.44 3.46
CA GLU A 95 -18.15 -2.13 4.40
C GLU A 95 -16.77 -1.86 3.79
N ARG A 96 -16.51 -2.26 2.52
CA ARG A 96 -15.17 -2.13 1.91
C ARG A 96 -14.87 -0.67 1.58
N LYS A 97 -13.60 -0.28 1.74
CA LYS A 97 -13.09 1.08 1.51
C LYS A 97 -13.43 1.62 0.11
N GLY A 98 -13.35 0.78 -0.91
CA GLY A 98 -13.69 1.16 -2.29
C GLY A 98 -15.11 1.70 -2.43
N TYR A 99 -16.10 1.10 -1.75
CA TYR A 99 -17.47 1.62 -1.74
C TYR A 99 -17.56 2.99 -1.07
N THR A 100 -16.81 3.18 0.03
CA THR A 100 -16.77 4.48 0.71
C THR A 100 -16.18 5.56 -0.18
N LEU A 101 -15.10 5.26 -0.90
CA LEU A 101 -14.46 6.20 -1.82
C LEU A 101 -15.36 6.52 -3.02
N ASP A 102 -16.02 5.52 -3.58
CA ASP A 102 -16.95 5.71 -4.71
C ASP A 102 -18.14 6.59 -4.32
N GLU A 103 -18.73 6.32 -3.16
CA GLU A 103 -19.83 7.11 -2.61
C GLU A 103 -19.39 8.56 -2.31
N LEU A 104 -18.19 8.72 -1.72
CA LEU A 104 -17.60 10.03 -1.42
C LEU A 104 -17.39 10.84 -2.70
N ILE A 105 -16.75 10.27 -3.72
CA ILE A 105 -16.48 10.92 -5.00
C ILE A 105 -17.77 11.33 -5.71
N LYS A 106 -18.77 10.46 -5.74
CA LYS A 106 -20.08 10.74 -6.36
C LYS A 106 -20.88 11.83 -5.63
N SER A 107 -20.58 12.06 -4.36
CA SER A 107 -21.22 13.13 -3.56
C SER A 107 -20.60 14.50 -3.82
N ILE A 108 -19.43 14.57 -4.45
CA ILE A 108 -18.72 15.82 -4.74
C ILE A 108 -19.25 16.40 -6.06
N LYS A 109 -19.76 17.65 -5.99
CA LYS A 109 -20.28 18.34 -7.19
C LYS A 109 -19.19 19.09 -7.98
N LYS A 110 -18.11 19.50 -7.31
CA LYS A 110 -16.99 20.24 -7.92
C LYS A 110 -16.04 19.27 -8.61
N GLU A 111 -15.61 19.57 -9.84
CA GLU A 111 -14.60 18.82 -10.55
C GLU A 111 -13.19 19.24 -10.11
N TYR A 112 -12.30 18.27 -9.96
CA TYR A 112 -10.91 18.47 -9.58
C TYR A 112 -9.97 17.77 -10.56
N ASP A 113 -8.78 18.34 -10.72
CA ASP A 113 -7.72 17.74 -11.55
C ASP A 113 -7.11 16.51 -10.86
N LEU A 114 -7.08 16.53 -9.49
CA LEU A 114 -6.50 15.47 -8.68
C LEU A 114 -7.39 15.16 -7.46
N TYR A 115 -7.43 13.89 -7.10
CA TYR A 115 -8.04 13.39 -5.89
C TYR A 115 -6.99 12.68 -5.04
N PHE A 116 -6.58 13.29 -3.92
CA PHE A 116 -5.71 12.68 -2.93
C PHE A 116 -6.52 11.77 -2.01
N ILE A 117 -5.98 10.60 -1.69
CA ILE A 117 -6.63 9.62 -0.81
C ILE A 117 -5.73 9.35 0.39
N PHE A 118 -6.27 9.59 1.60
CA PHE A 118 -5.59 9.33 2.87
C PHE A 118 -6.48 8.52 3.80
N ASP A 119 -5.88 7.59 4.56
CA ASP A 119 -6.51 6.97 5.70
C ASP A 119 -6.47 7.94 6.89
N ALA A 120 -7.46 7.83 7.78
CA ALA A 120 -7.65 8.78 8.88
C ALA A 120 -6.49 8.80 9.89
N ASP A 121 -5.70 7.74 9.97
CA ASP A 121 -4.55 7.58 10.86
C ASP A 121 -3.22 8.11 10.29
N ASN A 122 -3.23 8.59 9.05
CA ASN A 122 -2.02 9.09 8.40
C ASN A 122 -1.54 10.42 8.99
N ILE A 123 -0.23 10.61 9.02
CA ILE A 123 0.42 11.89 9.31
C ILE A 123 1.34 12.22 8.14
N LEU A 124 1.26 13.44 7.61
CA LEU A 124 1.98 13.86 6.43
C LEU A 124 3.20 14.73 6.80
N ASP A 125 4.31 14.55 6.09
CA ASP A 125 5.42 15.50 6.13
C ASP A 125 4.98 16.88 5.59
N LYS A 126 5.65 17.93 6.06
CA LYS A 126 5.33 19.34 5.75
C LYS A 126 5.27 19.65 4.23
N ASP A 127 6.10 19.03 3.43
CA ASP A 127 6.15 19.26 1.97
C ASP A 127 5.44 18.17 1.16
N PHE A 128 4.61 17.33 1.79
CA PHE A 128 3.98 16.19 1.13
C PHE A 128 3.19 16.62 -0.11
N ILE A 129 2.19 17.49 0.06
CA ILE A 129 1.32 17.95 -1.05
C ILE A 129 2.15 18.64 -2.14
N LYS A 130 3.08 19.52 -1.77
CA LYS A 130 3.99 20.19 -2.70
C LYS A 130 4.74 19.18 -3.59
N ASN A 131 5.38 18.19 -2.96
CA ASN A 131 6.18 17.19 -3.67
C ASN A 131 5.32 16.32 -4.60
N MET A 132 4.11 15.96 -4.16
CA MET A 132 3.18 15.20 -4.98
C MET A 132 2.69 16.00 -6.21
N LEU A 133 2.40 17.31 -6.05
CA LEU A 133 2.04 18.18 -7.15
C LEU A 133 3.18 18.34 -8.17
N GLU A 134 4.44 18.35 -7.73
CA GLU A 134 5.59 18.35 -8.64
C GLU A 134 5.69 17.05 -9.46
N GLU A 135 5.34 15.90 -8.88
CA GLU A 135 5.27 14.65 -9.65
C GLU A 135 4.14 14.67 -10.69
N HIS A 136 2.98 15.28 -10.36
CA HIS A 136 1.91 15.44 -11.34
C HIS A 136 2.35 16.28 -12.56
N LYS A 137 3.12 17.34 -12.36
CA LYS A 137 3.65 18.17 -13.45
C LYS A 137 4.55 17.37 -14.42
N LYS A 138 5.19 16.29 -13.93
CA LYS A 138 5.92 15.36 -14.81
C LYS A 138 5.00 14.52 -15.70
N GLY A 139 3.65 14.58 -15.52
CA GLY A 139 2.66 13.93 -16.36
C GLY A 139 2.15 12.58 -15.85
N TYR A 140 2.38 12.25 -14.58
CA TYR A 140 1.78 11.06 -13.97
C TYR A 140 0.29 11.27 -13.70
N ASP A 141 -0.49 10.23 -13.99
CA ASP A 141 -1.94 10.19 -13.75
C ASP A 141 -2.25 9.69 -12.34
N ILE A 142 -1.38 8.84 -11.80
CA ILE A 142 -1.47 8.26 -10.46
C ILE A 142 -0.09 8.33 -9.84
N VAL A 143 0.03 8.82 -8.61
CA VAL A 143 1.31 8.84 -7.89
C VAL A 143 1.08 8.34 -6.48
N THR A 144 1.89 7.36 -6.08
CA THR A 144 2.02 6.96 -4.67
C THR A 144 3.27 7.56 -4.04
N SER A 145 3.36 7.54 -2.74
CA SER A 145 4.38 8.24 -1.97
C SER A 145 5.11 7.30 -1.01
N LYS A 146 6.13 7.81 -0.34
CA LYS A 146 6.91 7.08 0.64
C LYS A 146 6.09 6.85 1.91
N ARG A 147 5.82 5.58 2.23
CA ARG A 147 5.11 5.15 3.44
C ARG A 147 6.10 4.71 4.49
N LEU A 148 6.05 5.32 5.66
CA LEU A 148 6.81 4.94 6.84
C LEU A 148 5.90 4.51 7.98
N ASN A 149 6.46 3.75 8.90
CA ASN A 149 5.74 3.32 10.10
C ASN A 149 5.65 4.48 11.11
N LYS A 150 4.43 4.79 11.57
CA LYS A 150 4.13 5.83 12.57
C LYS A 150 4.55 5.39 13.99
N ASN A 151 4.46 4.11 14.30
CA ASN A 151 4.69 3.54 15.63
C ASN A 151 5.75 2.42 15.67
N PRO A 152 6.94 2.61 15.05
CA PRO A 152 7.92 1.54 14.89
C PRO A 152 8.50 1.03 16.20
N SER A 153 8.51 1.87 17.25
CA SER A 153 9.09 1.53 18.56
C SER A 153 8.13 0.83 19.51
N ASP A 154 6.84 0.67 19.13
CA ASP A 154 5.83 0.11 20.03
C ASP A 154 5.97 -1.40 20.22
N SER A 155 6.43 -2.11 19.21
CA SER A 155 6.71 -3.55 19.30
C SER A 155 7.58 -4.04 18.14
N VAL A 156 8.18 -5.23 18.32
CA VAL A 156 8.90 -5.93 17.23
C VAL A 156 7.97 -6.20 16.04
N THR A 157 6.69 -6.54 16.30
CA THR A 157 5.69 -6.76 15.25
C THR A 157 5.42 -5.51 14.43
N SER A 158 5.24 -4.37 15.11
CA SER A 158 5.03 -3.08 14.43
C SER A 158 6.23 -2.73 13.56
N TYR A 159 7.45 -2.85 14.10
CA TYR A 159 8.65 -2.57 13.33
C TYR A 159 8.80 -3.49 12.11
N CYS A 160 8.60 -4.81 12.27
CA CYS A 160 8.63 -5.76 11.16
C CYS A 160 7.54 -5.48 10.12
N SER A 161 6.35 -5.01 10.53
CA SER A 161 5.31 -4.56 9.60
C SER A 161 5.77 -3.33 8.80
N GLY A 162 6.47 -2.39 9.45
CA GLY A 162 7.09 -1.24 8.79
C GLY A 162 8.13 -1.63 7.74
N LEU A 163 8.97 -2.64 8.02
CA LEU A 163 9.97 -3.15 7.08
C LEU A 163 9.36 -3.68 5.77
N LEU A 164 8.09 -4.16 5.79
CA LEU A 164 7.39 -4.51 4.54
C LEU A 164 7.15 -3.27 3.66
N PHE A 165 6.85 -2.13 4.26
CA PHE A 165 6.66 -0.88 3.50
C PHE A 165 8.00 -0.30 3.05
N THR A 166 9.08 -0.47 3.82
CA THR A 166 10.44 -0.17 3.36
C THR A 166 10.77 -0.96 2.10
N LEU A 167 10.46 -2.26 2.07
CA LEU A 167 10.61 -3.09 0.86
C LEU A 167 9.76 -2.57 -0.30
N LEU A 168 8.48 -2.24 -0.05
CA LEU A 168 7.59 -1.69 -1.08
C LEU A 168 8.07 -0.36 -1.62
N ASN A 169 8.60 0.53 -0.77
CA ASN A 169 9.20 1.80 -1.17
C ASN A 169 10.39 1.58 -2.11
N ILE A 170 11.28 0.61 -1.80
CA ILE A 170 12.41 0.23 -2.66
C ILE A 170 11.91 -0.26 -4.02
N PHE A 171 10.90 -1.15 -4.04
CA PHE A 171 10.31 -1.66 -5.27
C PHE A 171 9.66 -0.55 -6.10
N ASN A 172 8.86 0.32 -5.48
CA ASN A 172 8.17 1.40 -6.17
C ASN A 172 9.15 2.44 -6.74
N LYS A 173 10.21 2.77 -5.99
CA LYS A 173 11.28 3.65 -6.47
C LYS A 173 11.95 3.04 -7.71
N ASN A 174 12.26 1.76 -7.67
CA ASN A 174 12.89 1.05 -8.79
C ASN A 174 11.95 0.97 -10.02
N LYS A 175 10.68 0.61 -9.80
CA LYS A 175 9.66 0.58 -10.85
C LYS A 175 9.48 1.97 -11.50
N SER A 176 9.36 3.02 -10.71
CA SER A 176 9.22 4.39 -11.21
C SER A 176 10.43 4.83 -12.01
N ASN A 177 11.65 4.55 -11.55
CA ASN A 177 12.89 4.84 -12.27
C ASN A 177 12.99 4.09 -13.61
N ASN A 178 12.41 2.89 -13.69
CA ASN A 178 12.35 2.07 -14.91
C ASN A 178 11.10 2.34 -15.76
N ASN A 179 10.35 3.42 -15.46
CA ASN A 179 9.08 3.75 -16.13
C ASN A 179 8.03 2.63 -16.11
N GLU A 180 8.05 1.81 -15.07
CA GLU A 180 7.04 0.79 -14.80
C GLU A 180 5.93 1.37 -13.90
N ASN A 181 4.73 0.78 -13.98
CA ASN A 181 3.66 1.16 -13.06
C ASN A 181 3.99 0.72 -11.65
N VAL A 182 3.78 1.62 -10.70
CA VAL A 182 4.02 1.39 -9.27
C VAL A 182 2.85 0.63 -8.64
N ILE A 183 3.10 0.03 -7.48
CA ILE A 183 2.09 -0.68 -6.68
C ILE A 183 1.53 0.31 -5.66
N LEU A 184 0.24 0.52 -5.68
CA LEU A 184 -0.45 1.34 -4.69
C LEU A 184 -0.59 0.56 -3.37
N SER A 185 -0.64 1.28 -2.25
CA SER A 185 -0.68 0.71 -0.90
C SER A 185 -1.83 1.23 -0.03
N GLY A 186 -2.97 1.51 -0.67
CA GLY A 186 -4.21 1.88 -0.01
C GLY A 186 -4.36 3.37 0.30
N THR A 187 -3.27 4.07 0.58
CA THR A 187 -3.31 5.44 1.07
C THR A 187 -2.06 6.23 0.63
N GLY A 188 -2.04 7.54 0.86
CA GLY A 188 -0.89 8.38 0.52
C GLY A 188 -0.65 8.49 -0.99
N PHE A 189 -1.70 8.50 -1.80
CA PHE A 189 -1.61 8.62 -3.25
C PHE A 189 -2.62 9.60 -3.81
N PHE A 190 -2.40 10.04 -5.05
CA PHE A 190 -3.44 10.71 -5.83
C PHE A 190 -3.78 9.95 -7.10
N ILE A 191 -4.99 10.20 -7.60
CA ILE A 191 -5.49 9.79 -8.92
C ILE A 191 -5.98 11.01 -9.68
N SER A 192 -5.73 11.07 -11.00
CA SER A 192 -6.19 12.18 -11.83
C SER A 192 -7.71 12.21 -11.97
N GLY A 193 -8.26 13.43 -12.02
CA GLY A 193 -9.69 13.65 -12.23
C GLY A 193 -10.18 13.13 -13.57
N GLU A 194 -9.33 13.08 -14.58
CA GLU A 194 -9.65 12.49 -15.89
C GLU A 194 -10.03 11.01 -15.78
N ILE A 195 -9.30 10.24 -14.93
CA ILE A 195 -9.61 8.84 -14.67
C ILE A 195 -10.94 8.71 -13.93
N ILE A 196 -11.13 9.51 -12.86
CA ILE A 196 -12.37 9.54 -12.07
C ILE A 196 -13.58 9.88 -12.95
N LYS A 197 -13.45 10.89 -13.79
CA LYS A 197 -14.50 11.31 -14.74
C LYS A 197 -14.84 10.22 -15.75
N LYS A 198 -13.81 9.56 -16.31
CA LYS A 198 -13.98 8.45 -17.26
C LYS A 198 -14.67 7.25 -16.64
N LEU A 199 -14.38 6.96 -15.36
CA LEU A 199 -14.98 5.86 -14.62
C LEU A 199 -16.37 6.18 -14.04
N GLY A 200 -16.76 7.46 -13.97
CA GLY A 200 -17.97 7.91 -13.29
C GLY A 200 -17.94 7.70 -11.76
N GLY A 201 -16.75 7.63 -11.15
CA GLY A 201 -16.52 7.39 -9.73
C GLY A 201 -15.27 6.58 -9.45
N TYR A 202 -15.30 5.75 -8.39
CA TYR A 202 -14.19 4.88 -7.95
C TYR A 202 -14.65 3.41 -7.88
N PRO A 203 -14.89 2.72 -9.01
CA PRO A 203 -15.54 1.40 -9.06
C PRO A 203 -14.57 0.24 -8.74
N PHE A 204 -13.77 0.38 -7.69
CA PHE A 204 -12.80 -0.62 -7.22
C PHE A 204 -13.25 -1.17 -5.86
N TYR A 205 -13.84 -2.37 -5.85
CA TYR A 205 -14.59 -2.90 -4.70
C TYR A 205 -14.01 -4.18 -4.10
N THR A 206 -12.82 -4.62 -4.54
CA THR A 206 -12.16 -5.78 -3.94
C THR A 206 -11.63 -5.47 -2.54
N LEU A 207 -11.16 -6.49 -1.81
CA LEU A 207 -10.57 -6.30 -0.47
C LEU A 207 -9.28 -5.46 -0.48
N THR A 208 -8.67 -5.27 -1.66
CA THR A 208 -7.50 -4.42 -1.91
C THR A 208 -7.78 -3.59 -3.16
N GLU A 209 -8.62 -2.56 -2.99
CA GLU A 209 -9.08 -1.65 -4.04
C GLU A 209 -7.93 -0.88 -4.70
N ASP A 210 -6.86 -0.66 -3.94
CA ASP A 210 -5.61 -0.04 -4.36
C ASP A 210 -4.85 -0.92 -5.37
N TYR A 211 -4.72 -2.21 -5.08
CA TYR A 211 -4.13 -3.15 -6.03
C TYR A 211 -5.05 -3.35 -7.24
N GLU A 212 -6.37 -3.28 -7.06
CA GLU A 212 -7.34 -3.27 -8.15
C GLU A 212 -7.10 -2.09 -9.10
N LEU A 213 -6.96 -0.86 -8.55
CA LEU A 213 -6.60 0.34 -9.32
C LEU A 213 -5.22 0.18 -9.98
N THR A 214 -4.24 -0.46 -9.31
CA THR A 214 -2.93 -0.76 -9.91
C THR A 214 -3.09 -1.60 -11.18
N LEU A 215 -3.83 -2.72 -11.13
CA LEU A 215 -4.06 -3.58 -12.30
C LEU A 215 -4.84 -2.86 -13.41
N TYR A 216 -5.87 -2.10 -13.04
CA TYR A 216 -6.63 -1.28 -13.96
C TYR A 216 -5.73 -0.27 -14.69
N SER A 217 -4.82 0.40 -13.97
CA SER A 217 -3.89 1.36 -14.55
C SER A 217 -2.93 0.72 -15.57
N ILE A 218 -2.45 -0.49 -15.28
CA ILE A 218 -1.58 -1.25 -16.18
C ILE A 218 -2.33 -1.63 -17.47
N ILE A 219 -3.55 -2.14 -17.35
CA ILE A 219 -4.38 -2.58 -18.48
C ILE A 219 -4.75 -1.40 -19.39
N ASN A 220 -5.06 -0.24 -18.79
CA ASN A 220 -5.46 0.97 -19.51
C ASN A 220 -4.30 1.91 -19.86
N GLU A 221 -3.05 1.50 -19.56
CA GLU A 221 -1.83 2.24 -19.89
C GLU A 221 -1.75 3.63 -19.26
N TYR A 222 -2.38 3.84 -18.10
CA TYR A 222 -2.19 5.05 -17.31
C TYR A 222 -0.78 5.10 -16.71
N ASN A 223 -0.22 6.30 -16.64
CA ASN A 223 1.10 6.50 -16.10
C ASN A 223 1.04 6.60 -14.58
N SER A 224 1.70 5.68 -13.89
CA SER A 224 1.84 5.79 -12.44
C SER A 224 3.30 5.95 -12.02
N GLY A 225 3.52 6.72 -10.95
CA GLY A 225 4.85 7.07 -10.44
C GLY A 225 4.94 7.00 -8.92
N TYR A 226 6.16 7.13 -8.43
CA TYR A 226 6.48 7.11 -7.00
C TYR A 226 7.22 8.38 -6.60
N CYS A 227 6.72 9.09 -5.59
CA CYS A 227 7.35 10.27 -5.03
C CYS A 227 8.12 9.93 -3.75
N ASP A 228 9.45 9.78 -3.87
CA ASP A 228 10.34 9.48 -2.73
C ASP A 228 10.45 10.66 -1.74
N LYS A 229 10.16 11.89 -2.20
CA LYS A 229 10.23 13.12 -1.40
C LYS A 229 8.95 13.43 -0.61
N ALA A 230 7.84 12.76 -0.94
CA ALA A 230 6.60 12.90 -0.23
C ALA A 230 6.46 11.74 0.76
N THR A 231 6.65 12.02 2.05
CA THR A 231 6.58 10.99 3.10
C THR A 231 5.30 11.13 3.90
N PHE A 232 4.65 10.03 4.19
CA PHE A 232 3.59 9.94 5.19
C PHE A 232 3.87 8.78 6.15
N TYR A 233 3.28 8.88 7.32
CA TYR A 233 3.41 7.92 8.40
C TYR A 233 2.06 7.26 8.64
N ASP A 234 2.06 5.93 8.80
CA ASP A 234 0.89 5.08 8.93
C ASP A 234 1.03 4.13 10.11
N GLU A 235 -0.03 3.93 10.88
CA GLU A 235 0.00 3.09 12.07
C GLU A 235 0.07 1.61 11.72
N GLN A 236 0.94 0.86 12.42
CA GLN A 236 1.11 -0.57 12.20
C GLN A 236 0.65 -1.39 13.41
N PRO A 237 0.10 -2.58 13.19
CA PRO A 237 -0.35 -3.46 14.26
C PRO A 237 0.78 -3.79 15.25
N ILE A 238 0.51 -3.62 16.54
CA ILE A 238 1.44 -3.94 17.62
C ILE A 238 1.48 -5.45 17.90
N LYS A 239 0.33 -6.15 17.71
CA LYS A 239 0.17 -7.58 17.98
C LYS A 239 0.28 -8.41 16.70
N LEU A 240 0.93 -9.56 16.81
CA LEU A 240 1.17 -10.44 15.65
C LEU A 240 -0.13 -11.02 15.08
N ASP A 241 -1.10 -11.36 15.91
CA ASP A 241 -2.39 -11.90 15.47
C ASP A 241 -3.21 -10.87 14.66
N VAL A 242 -3.18 -9.58 15.07
CA VAL A 242 -3.79 -8.47 14.32
C VAL A 242 -3.07 -8.27 12.98
N SER A 243 -1.72 -8.31 12.98
CA SER A 243 -0.93 -8.24 11.75
C SER A 243 -1.22 -9.44 10.82
N ILE A 244 -1.41 -10.65 11.34
CA ILE A 244 -1.81 -11.83 10.55
C ILE A 244 -3.18 -11.61 9.92
N LYS A 245 -4.17 -11.09 10.66
CA LYS A 245 -5.51 -10.79 10.11
C LYS A 245 -5.42 -9.79 8.95
N GLN A 246 -4.68 -8.71 9.13
CA GLN A 246 -4.48 -7.68 8.10
C GLN A 246 -3.82 -8.27 6.84
N ARG A 247 -2.72 -9.01 6.99
CA ARG A 247 -2.00 -9.64 5.86
C ARG A 247 -2.82 -10.74 5.18
N THR A 248 -3.63 -11.47 5.93
CA THR A 248 -4.59 -12.45 5.38
C THR A 248 -5.57 -11.76 4.43
N ARG A 249 -6.09 -10.58 4.82
CA ARG A 249 -6.96 -9.75 3.98
C ARG A 249 -6.23 -9.31 2.70
N TRP A 250 -4.96 -8.88 2.79
CA TRP A 250 -4.18 -8.49 1.63
C TRP A 250 -3.99 -9.65 0.64
N ILE A 251 -3.67 -10.85 1.14
CA ILE A 251 -3.54 -12.05 0.28
C ILE A 251 -4.89 -12.40 -0.37
N LYS A 252 -5.98 -12.37 0.38
CA LYS A 252 -7.32 -12.61 -0.17
C LYS A 252 -7.66 -11.62 -1.28
N GLY A 253 -7.43 -10.32 -1.04
CA GLY A 253 -7.64 -9.26 -2.02
C GLY A 253 -6.75 -9.43 -3.26
N TYR A 254 -5.49 -9.85 -3.09
CA TYR A 254 -4.62 -10.21 -4.22
C TYR A 254 -5.27 -11.30 -5.09
N PHE A 255 -5.80 -12.38 -4.51
CA PHE A 255 -6.46 -13.44 -5.28
C PHE A 255 -7.77 -12.96 -5.91
N GLU A 256 -8.58 -12.17 -5.22
CA GLU A 256 -9.79 -11.55 -5.81
C GLU A 256 -9.44 -10.75 -7.07
N ASN A 257 -8.43 -9.91 -6.99
CA ASN A 257 -7.96 -9.09 -8.10
C ASN A 257 -7.39 -9.93 -9.25
N ARG A 258 -6.59 -10.94 -8.91
CA ARG A 258 -6.03 -11.84 -9.94
C ARG A 258 -7.14 -12.61 -10.67
N ASN A 259 -8.15 -13.07 -9.97
CA ASN A 259 -9.29 -13.74 -10.60
C ASN A 259 -10.07 -12.79 -11.52
N LYS A 260 -10.26 -11.53 -11.11
CA LYS A 260 -10.97 -10.51 -11.88
C LYS A 260 -10.22 -10.09 -13.14
N TYR A 261 -8.92 -9.83 -13.05
CA TYR A 261 -8.15 -9.15 -14.11
C TYR A 261 -7.18 -10.04 -14.90
N ASN A 262 -6.94 -11.30 -14.53
CA ASN A 262 -5.98 -12.17 -15.24
C ASN A 262 -6.28 -12.32 -16.73
N LYS A 263 -7.56 -12.48 -17.11
CA LYS A 263 -7.95 -12.64 -18.50
C LYS A 263 -7.61 -11.39 -19.32
N GLU A 264 -7.97 -10.23 -18.80
CA GLU A 264 -7.71 -8.93 -19.44
C GLU A 264 -6.19 -8.65 -19.57
N LEU A 265 -5.40 -8.97 -18.52
CA LEU A 265 -3.94 -8.86 -18.56
C LEU A 265 -3.32 -9.73 -19.66
N ILE A 266 -3.79 -10.99 -19.78
CA ILE A 266 -3.31 -11.92 -20.82
C ILE A 266 -3.68 -11.42 -22.22
N GLU A 267 -4.92 -10.95 -22.42
CA GLU A 267 -5.37 -10.38 -23.68
C GLU A 267 -4.57 -9.13 -24.05
N LYS A 268 -4.35 -8.24 -23.06
CA LYS A 268 -3.53 -7.03 -23.26
C LYS A 268 -2.09 -7.40 -23.62
N TYR A 269 -1.49 -8.39 -22.96
CA TYR A 269 -0.16 -8.86 -23.30
C TYR A 269 -0.10 -9.43 -24.71
N LYS A 270 -1.07 -10.25 -25.10
CA LYS A 270 -1.14 -10.81 -26.48
C LYS A 270 -1.16 -9.71 -27.53
N LYS A 271 -1.87 -8.60 -27.28
CA LYS A 271 -2.00 -7.46 -28.20
C LYS A 271 -0.74 -6.58 -28.23
N THR A 272 -0.16 -6.29 -27.07
CA THR A 272 0.90 -5.28 -26.95
C THR A 272 2.30 -5.84 -26.88
N ARG A 273 2.45 -7.10 -26.44
CA ARG A 273 3.72 -7.77 -26.14
C ARG A 273 4.60 -7.00 -25.15
N LYS A 274 4.00 -6.08 -24.36
CA LYS A 274 4.75 -5.29 -23.38
C LYS A 274 5.27 -6.17 -22.23
N PHE A 275 6.56 -6.05 -21.97
CA PHE A 275 7.24 -6.84 -20.94
C PHE A 275 6.75 -6.52 -19.52
N SER A 276 6.38 -5.25 -19.25
CA SER A 276 5.78 -4.84 -17.98
C SER A 276 4.49 -5.61 -17.64
N ILE A 277 3.65 -5.89 -18.66
CA ILE A 277 2.42 -6.67 -18.48
C ILE A 277 2.75 -8.14 -18.22
N LEU A 278 3.76 -8.71 -18.92
CA LEU A 278 4.23 -10.07 -18.67
C LEU A 278 4.72 -10.23 -17.22
N LYS A 279 5.49 -9.29 -16.71
CA LYS A 279 5.93 -9.27 -15.31
C LYS A 279 4.74 -9.32 -14.35
N GLU A 280 3.71 -8.54 -14.62
CA GLU A 280 2.51 -8.53 -13.78
C GLU A 280 1.76 -9.87 -13.87
N ILE A 281 1.64 -10.48 -15.05
CA ILE A 281 1.05 -11.82 -15.22
C ILE A 281 1.82 -12.87 -14.42
N ILE A 282 3.14 -12.82 -14.44
CA ILE A 282 4.00 -13.72 -13.67
C ILE A 282 3.82 -13.46 -12.16
N GLY A 283 3.91 -12.21 -11.72
CA GLY A 283 3.78 -11.81 -10.31
C GLY A 283 4.67 -12.65 -9.40
N ILE A 284 4.11 -13.14 -8.30
CA ILE A 284 4.82 -14.00 -7.33
C ILE A 284 4.89 -15.49 -7.70
N LYS A 285 4.40 -15.87 -8.89
CA LYS A 285 4.32 -17.30 -9.28
C LYS A 285 5.68 -17.99 -9.27
N GLY A 286 6.75 -17.27 -9.64
CA GLY A 286 8.11 -17.81 -9.58
C GLY A 286 8.51 -18.24 -8.18
N ILE A 287 8.20 -17.43 -7.18
CA ILE A 287 8.46 -17.73 -5.75
C ILE A 287 7.61 -18.93 -5.32
N ILE A 288 6.32 -18.95 -5.68
CA ILE A 288 5.42 -20.07 -5.35
C ILE A 288 5.96 -21.38 -5.93
N VAL A 289 6.40 -21.39 -7.19
CA VAL A 289 6.98 -22.58 -7.84
C VAL A 289 8.22 -23.05 -7.07
N LEU A 290 9.13 -22.16 -6.67
CA LEU A 290 10.32 -22.54 -5.90
C LEU A 290 9.96 -23.11 -4.52
N LEU A 291 9.00 -22.52 -3.81
CA LEU A 291 8.52 -23.04 -2.53
C LEU A 291 7.89 -24.43 -2.68
N LEU A 292 7.10 -24.66 -3.72
CA LEU A 292 6.54 -25.98 -4.04
C LEU A 292 7.62 -27.00 -4.37
N CYS A 293 8.65 -26.62 -5.14
CA CYS A 293 9.78 -27.49 -5.43
C CYS A 293 10.56 -27.87 -4.17
N ALA A 294 10.79 -26.91 -3.26
CA ALA A 294 11.42 -27.17 -1.97
C ALA A 294 10.59 -28.15 -1.14
N PHE A 295 9.27 -27.94 -1.06
CA PHE A 295 8.33 -28.79 -0.34
C PHE A 295 8.31 -30.24 -0.90
N ILE A 296 8.20 -30.38 -2.23
CA ILE A 296 8.24 -31.70 -2.90
C ILE A 296 9.59 -32.39 -2.67
N SER A 297 10.70 -31.64 -2.71
CA SER A 297 12.03 -32.20 -2.44
C SER A 297 12.15 -32.73 -1.00
N ILE A 298 11.54 -32.05 -0.03
CA ILE A 298 11.45 -32.52 1.37
C ILE A 298 10.67 -33.83 1.45
N LEU A 299 9.50 -33.92 0.77
CA LEU A 299 8.66 -35.11 0.79
C LEU A 299 9.31 -36.32 0.14
N LEU A 300 10.01 -36.12 -0.99
CA LEU A 300 10.64 -37.23 -1.73
C LEU A 300 11.94 -37.76 -1.12
N ASN A 301 12.62 -36.92 -0.32
CA ASN A 301 13.91 -37.25 0.29
C ASN A 301 13.85 -37.03 1.80
N PHE A 302 12.99 -37.76 2.49
CA PHE A 302 12.77 -37.58 3.92
C PHE A 302 14.05 -37.93 4.72
N SER A 303 14.91 -36.95 4.88
CA SER A 303 16.09 -36.98 5.75
C SER A 303 16.05 -35.76 6.65
N LEU A 304 16.08 -35.98 7.97
CA LEU A 304 16.07 -34.89 8.95
C LEU A 304 17.18 -33.87 8.68
N ALA A 305 18.38 -34.34 8.32
CA ALA A 305 19.52 -33.48 8.01
C ALA A 305 19.23 -32.55 6.81
N LYS A 306 18.58 -33.05 5.74
CA LYS A 306 18.21 -32.23 4.59
C LYS A 306 17.13 -31.21 4.91
N ILE A 307 16.14 -31.56 5.73
CA ILE A 307 15.11 -30.65 6.20
C ILE A 307 15.74 -29.50 6.99
N VAL A 308 16.58 -29.82 7.98
CA VAL A 308 17.30 -28.83 8.78
C VAL A 308 18.15 -27.92 7.88
N TYR A 309 18.87 -28.49 6.91
CA TYR A 309 19.68 -27.74 5.95
C TYR A 309 18.84 -26.74 5.12
N ILE A 310 17.72 -27.19 4.54
CA ILE A 310 16.82 -26.33 3.74
C ILE A 310 16.24 -25.21 4.59
N LEU A 311 15.75 -25.52 5.81
CA LEU A 311 15.19 -24.52 6.72
C LEU A 311 16.26 -23.53 7.19
N SER A 312 17.49 -23.97 7.42
CA SER A 312 18.62 -23.11 7.79
C SER A 312 18.97 -22.13 6.67
N ILE A 313 19.03 -22.60 5.43
CA ILE A 313 19.28 -21.72 4.26
C ILE A 313 18.13 -20.71 4.09
N LEU A 314 16.89 -21.16 4.21
CA LEU A 314 15.73 -20.26 4.11
C LEU A 314 15.79 -19.19 5.20
N TYR A 315 16.03 -19.60 6.45
CA TYR A 315 16.15 -18.65 7.56
C TYR A 315 17.31 -17.66 7.36
N LEU A 316 18.48 -18.15 6.96
CA LEU A 316 19.65 -17.31 6.66
C LEU A 316 19.35 -16.30 5.55
N THR A 317 18.69 -16.73 4.48
CA THR A 317 18.29 -15.85 3.38
C THR A 317 17.35 -14.74 3.88
N LEU A 318 16.31 -15.09 4.65
CA LEU A 318 15.39 -14.12 5.22
C LEU A 318 16.07 -13.20 6.24
N PHE A 319 17.05 -13.71 6.98
CA PHE A 319 17.86 -12.91 7.91
C PHE A 319 18.69 -11.85 7.15
N LEU A 320 19.35 -12.24 6.07
CA LEU A 320 20.12 -11.30 5.23
C LEU A 320 19.23 -10.25 4.57
N VAL A 321 18.05 -10.65 4.09
CA VAL A 321 17.02 -9.71 3.59
C VAL A 321 16.59 -8.75 4.70
N THR A 322 16.37 -9.25 5.91
CA THR A 322 16.00 -8.41 7.05
C THR A 322 17.09 -7.40 7.40
N LEU A 323 18.35 -7.84 7.44
CA LEU A 323 19.50 -6.97 7.68
C LEU A 323 19.55 -5.84 6.63
N PHE A 324 19.40 -6.19 5.35
CA PHE A 324 19.33 -5.21 4.28
C PHE A 324 18.19 -4.21 4.48
N LEU A 325 16.97 -4.67 4.82
CA LEU A 325 15.83 -3.80 5.06
C LEU A 325 16.05 -2.86 6.26
N ILE A 326 16.64 -3.35 7.35
CA ILE A 326 16.98 -2.53 8.53
C ILE A 326 17.99 -1.43 8.16
N LEU A 327 18.95 -1.72 7.26
CA LEU A 327 19.93 -0.74 6.79
C LEU A 327 19.31 0.31 5.85
N CYS A 328 18.24 -0.05 5.14
CA CYS A 328 17.52 0.85 4.23
C CYS A 328 16.35 1.59 4.90
N ASP A 329 16.02 1.24 6.15
CA ASP A 329 14.85 1.79 6.85
C ASP A 329 15.17 3.16 7.46
N ASP A 330 14.33 4.16 7.18
CA ASP A 330 14.45 5.53 7.68
C ASP A 330 13.79 5.74 9.05
N SER A 331 13.18 4.71 9.63
CA SER A 331 12.51 4.80 10.93
C SER A 331 13.52 4.99 12.07
N LYS A 332 13.23 5.95 12.96
CA LYS A 332 14.04 6.21 14.16
C LYS A 332 13.71 5.17 15.24
N VAL A 333 14.45 4.08 15.27
CA VAL A 333 14.28 2.97 16.23
C VAL A 333 15.60 2.70 16.94
N ASN A 334 15.54 2.32 18.22
CA ASN A 334 16.73 1.99 18.99
C ASN A 334 17.39 0.68 18.52
N ASN A 335 18.68 0.54 18.81
CA ASN A 335 19.46 -0.60 18.33
C ASN A 335 19.00 -1.94 18.93
N GLU A 336 18.47 -1.93 20.15
CA GLU A 336 17.93 -3.14 20.80
C GLU A 336 16.74 -3.72 20.02
N LEU A 337 15.79 -2.86 19.60
CA LEU A 337 14.64 -3.29 18.81
C LEU A 337 15.06 -3.73 17.42
N LYS A 338 16.00 -3.03 16.77
CA LYS A 338 16.59 -3.45 15.48
C LYS A 338 17.21 -4.83 15.60
N PHE A 339 17.97 -5.08 16.65
CA PHE A 339 18.61 -6.37 16.92
C PHE A 339 17.55 -7.48 17.13
N LYS A 340 16.55 -7.26 17.98
CA LYS A 340 15.45 -8.21 18.19
C LYS A 340 14.72 -8.52 16.88
N SER A 341 14.48 -7.49 16.07
CA SER A 341 13.77 -7.62 14.80
C SER A 341 14.58 -8.37 13.74
N LEU A 342 15.91 -8.29 13.79
CA LEU A 342 16.79 -9.04 12.89
C LEU A 342 16.56 -10.56 12.98
N PHE A 343 16.27 -11.07 14.18
CA PHE A 343 15.98 -12.49 14.39
C PHE A 343 14.49 -12.82 14.27
N PHE A 344 13.62 -11.88 14.62
CA PHE A 344 12.18 -12.12 14.59
C PHE A 344 11.57 -11.97 13.18
N ASN A 345 12.06 -11.05 12.36
CA ASN A 345 11.47 -10.77 11.04
C ASN A 345 11.51 -11.97 10.08
N PRO A 346 12.51 -12.85 10.06
CA PRO A 346 12.43 -14.10 9.28
C PRO A 346 11.19 -14.93 9.64
N ILE A 347 10.87 -15.07 10.95
CA ILE A 347 9.68 -15.79 11.42
C ILE A 347 8.40 -15.03 11.06
N PHE A 348 8.43 -13.69 11.20
CA PHE A 348 7.34 -12.82 10.79
C PHE A 348 7.03 -12.96 9.27
N LEU A 349 8.05 -13.03 8.43
CA LEU A 349 7.89 -13.28 6.99
C LEU A 349 7.37 -14.70 6.71
N LEU A 350 7.86 -15.71 7.39
CA LEU A 350 7.35 -17.08 7.27
C LEU A 350 5.87 -17.20 7.70
N SER A 351 5.38 -16.32 8.58
CA SER A 351 3.96 -16.29 8.96
C SER A 351 3.02 -15.93 7.79
N TYR A 352 3.54 -15.44 6.64
CA TYR A 352 2.75 -15.31 5.40
C TYR A 352 2.21 -16.64 4.89
N ILE A 353 2.86 -17.77 5.21
CA ILE A 353 2.34 -19.12 4.92
C ILE A 353 1.03 -19.33 5.68
N VAL A 354 0.98 -18.95 6.95
CA VAL A 354 -0.26 -19.03 7.76
C VAL A 354 -1.34 -18.11 7.18
N CYS A 355 -0.96 -16.88 6.77
CA CYS A 355 -1.89 -15.95 6.13
C CYS A 355 -2.45 -16.52 4.81
N LEU A 356 -1.61 -17.19 4.02
CA LEU A 356 -2.03 -17.84 2.77
C LEU A 356 -3.10 -18.90 3.03
N PHE A 357 -2.86 -19.83 3.96
CA PHE A 357 -3.85 -20.84 4.29
C PHE A 357 -5.15 -20.23 4.84
N LYS A 358 -5.07 -19.23 5.72
CA LYS A 358 -6.24 -18.53 6.23
C LYS A 358 -7.02 -17.77 5.14
N SER A 359 -6.35 -17.32 4.08
CA SER A 359 -7.00 -16.57 2.99
C SER A 359 -7.97 -17.40 2.14
N PHE A 360 -7.90 -18.73 2.19
CA PHE A 360 -8.87 -19.61 1.53
C PHE A 360 -10.21 -19.70 2.28
N GLY A 361 -10.24 -19.30 3.56
CA GLY A 361 -11.47 -19.21 4.35
C GLY A 361 -12.25 -17.92 4.10
N ASN A 362 -13.30 -17.72 4.91
CA ASN A 362 -14.03 -16.46 4.94
C ASN A 362 -13.18 -15.38 5.62
N VAL A 363 -12.94 -14.30 4.91
CA VAL A 363 -12.20 -13.14 5.39
C VAL A 363 -13.13 -11.94 5.37
N SER A 364 -13.47 -11.43 6.56
CA SER A 364 -14.27 -10.22 6.73
C SER A 364 -13.39 -8.97 6.66
N TRP A 365 -14.04 -7.84 6.38
CA TRP A 365 -13.46 -6.52 6.58
C TRP A 365 -13.62 -6.14 8.05
N ASP A 366 -12.59 -6.40 8.87
CA ASP A 366 -12.58 -5.99 10.26
C ASP A 366 -11.86 -4.64 10.39
N VAL A 367 -12.46 -3.72 11.16
CA VAL A 367 -11.81 -2.47 11.54
C VAL A 367 -10.66 -2.78 12.50
N ILE A 368 -9.47 -2.31 12.18
CA ILE A 368 -8.33 -2.38 13.11
C ILE A 368 -8.51 -1.26 14.12
N LYS A 369 -8.66 -1.61 15.39
CA LYS A 369 -8.80 -0.63 16.47
C LYS A 369 -7.45 0.02 16.78
N HIS A 370 -7.42 1.34 16.79
CA HIS A 370 -6.26 2.12 17.24
C HIS A 370 -6.16 2.06 18.76
N GLU A 371 -4.97 1.68 19.27
CA GLU A 371 -4.76 1.51 20.71
C GLU A 371 -4.39 2.83 21.40
N LYS A 372 -3.84 3.81 20.67
CA LYS A 372 -3.37 5.10 21.21
C LYS A 372 -4.05 6.28 20.53
N ASP A 373 -4.29 7.34 21.31
CA ASP A 373 -4.71 8.63 20.76
C ASP A 373 -3.52 9.34 20.12
N ASP A 374 -3.74 10.05 19.01
CA ASP A 374 -2.71 10.86 18.34
C ASP A 374 -2.09 11.93 19.25
N LEU A 375 -2.78 12.34 20.33
CA LEU A 375 -2.27 13.26 21.32
C LEU A 375 -1.05 12.70 22.08
N SER A 376 -0.92 11.38 22.20
CA SER A 376 0.25 10.73 22.81
C SER A 376 1.50 10.78 21.91
N TRP A 377 1.32 11.13 20.63
CA TRP A 377 2.36 11.24 19.61
C TRP A 377 2.95 12.66 19.49
N SER A 378 2.53 13.60 20.35
CA SER A 378 3.05 14.99 20.38
C SER A 378 4.57 15.06 20.68
N SER A 379 5.18 13.97 21.11
CA SER A 379 6.64 13.81 21.28
C SER A 379 7.35 13.31 20.00
N PHE A 380 6.62 13.00 18.94
CA PHE A 380 7.23 12.74 17.63
C PHE A 380 7.75 14.08 17.12
N SER A 381 9.05 14.34 17.37
CA SER A 381 9.75 15.43 16.71
C SER A 381 9.71 15.15 15.20
N MET A 382 8.68 15.72 14.53
CA MET A 382 8.74 15.82 13.08
C MET A 382 10.10 16.44 12.74
N PRO A 383 10.87 15.93 11.79
CA PRO A 383 12.01 16.66 11.29
C PRO A 383 11.49 18.03 10.82
N LEU A 384 11.92 19.09 11.52
CA LEU A 384 11.66 20.49 11.19
C LEU A 384 12.25 20.84 9.81
#